data_34ab8bf4d4e709b9b19e3454a49289d4
#
_entry.id   34ab8bf4d4e709b9b19e3454a49289d4
#
_cell.length_a   1.000
_cell.length_b   1.000
_cell.length_c   1.000
_cell.angle_alpha   90.00
_cell.angle_beta   90.00
_cell.angle_gamma   90.00
#
_symmetry.space_group_name_H-M   'P 1'
#
loop_
_entity.id
_entity.type
_entity.pdbx_description
1 polymer ?
#
loop_
_entity_poly.entity_id
_entity_poly.type
_entity_poly.pdbx_seq_one_letter_code
_entity_poly.pdbx_strand_id
1 'polypeptide(L)'
;ESRTWTQDLYLMERVCGICSHVHSMAFVLGVEKLANVQAPPRAQAIRELVAELERIHSHILWLGVAAHEGGFDTLFMFSWRDRETVMDLLETISGNRVNYSANVLGGVKVDINERQKDELLRGMDFLEERTRHYLKVVTEDDTFLGRTRNIGMMTFEEATRLGAIGPTGRASGLLRDVRMDSPYAGYPDFPIQIVTAKAGDLEARFVVRIKELFESYRLVREIVEKIPSGDLTTKIPRRIPEGETVSRVEAPRGELFYYIKSNGTDRPERVKVRTPSLCNWASVLTTAIGHKLADMPMIL
;
A
#
# COMPACT_ATOMS: atom_id res chain seq x y z
N GLU A 1 17.68 -12.88 -10.33
CA GLU A 1 19.07 -13.37 -10.14
C GLU A 1 19.83 -13.50 -11.47
N SER A 2 19.18 -13.66 -12.61
CA SER A 2 19.80 -13.67 -13.95
C SER A 2 19.80 -12.30 -14.65
N ARG A 3 19.11 -11.33 -14.10
CA ARG A 3 18.94 -9.98 -14.66
C ARG A 3 19.78 -8.96 -13.89
N THR A 4 20.06 -7.82 -14.53
CA THR A 4 20.74 -6.72 -13.86
C THR A 4 19.83 -6.06 -12.82
N TRP A 5 20.39 -5.34 -11.87
CA TRP A 5 19.65 -4.58 -10.85
C TRP A 5 18.53 -3.71 -11.45
N THR A 6 18.79 -3.03 -12.56
CA THR A 6 17.78 -2.21 -13.24
C THR A 6 16.67 -3.05 -13.89
N GLN A 7 17.01 -4.21 -14.48
CA GLN A 7 16.02 -5.09 -15.09
C GLN A 7 15.14 -5.75 -14.03
N ASP A 8 15.72 -6.13 -12.89
CA ASP A 8 14.97 -6.71 -11.77
C ASP A 8 13.98 -5.71 -11.16
N LEU A 9 14.32 -4.42 -11.13
CA LEU A 9 13.38 -3.39 -10.68
C LEU A 9 12.04 -3.46 -11.43
N TYR A 10 12.07 -3.61 -12.76
CA TYR A 10 10.85 -3.75 -13.56
C TYR A 10 10.13 -5.09 -13.33
N LEU A 11 10.85 -6.14 -12.95
CA LEU A 11 10.22 -7.42 -12.57
C LEU A 11 9.52 -7.30 -11.22
N MET A 12 10.12 -6.56 -10.26
CA MET A 12 9.53 -6.39 -8.93
C MET A 12 8.17 -5.69 -8.99
N GLU A 13 7.98 -4.71 -9.88
CA GLU A 13 6.67 -4.09 -10.08
C GLU A 13 5.59 -5.08 -10.56
N ARG A 14 5.99 -6.14 -11.24
CA ARG A 14 5.07 -7.13 -11.82
C ARG A 14 4.77 -8.31 -10.90
N VAL A 15 5.32 -8.29 -9.68
CA VAL A 15 4.94 -9.25 -8.63
C VAL A 15 3.48 -9.06 -8.22
N CYS A 16 2.99 -7.81 -8.24
CA CYS A 16 1.61 -7.48 -7.90
C CYS A 16 1.10 -6.33 -8.77
N GLY A 17 -0.03 -6.54 -9.46
CA GLY A 17 -0.69 -5.51 -10.27
C GLY A 17 -1.55 -4.50 -9.47
N ILE A 18 -1.62 -4.63 -8.15
CA ILE A 18 -2.41 -3.74 -7.27
C ILE A 18 -1.50 -2.94 -6.33
N CYS A 19 -0.25 -3.38 -6.13
CA CYS A 19 0.73 -2.77 -5.25
C CYS A 19 2.13 -2.77 -5.90
N SER A 20 2.19 -2.41 -7.17
CA SER A 20 3.40 -2.47 -8.01
C SER A 20 4.48 -1.49 -7.53
N HIS A 21 4.09 -0.28 -7.13
CA HIS A 21 5.02 0.75 -6.67
C HIS A 21 5.72 0.37 -5.36
N VAL A 22 4.98 -0.14 -4.38
CA VAL A 22 5.60 -0.54 -3.10
C VAL A 22 6.52 -1.74 -3.26
N HIS A 23 6.29 -2.64 -4.24
CA HIS A 23 7.24 -3.70 -4.58
C HIS A 23 8.55 -3.15 -5.14
N SER A 24 8.48 -2.24 -6.13
CA SER A 24 9.68 -1.57 -6.66
C SER A 24 10.35 -0.71 -5.59
N MET A 25 9.57 -0.04 -4.73
CA MET A 25 10.10 0.78 -3.63
C MET A 25 10.88 -0.07 -2.62
N ALA A 26 10.33 -1.20 -2.16
CA ALA A 26 11.05 -2.11 -1.27
C ALA A 26 12.38 -2.58 -1.87
N PHE A 27 12.40 -2.87 -3.17
CA PHE A 27 13.59 -3.28 -3.87
C PHE A 27 14.64 -2.15 -3.95
N VAL A 28 14.25 -0.94 -4.39
CA VAL A 28 15.22 0.17 -4.50
C VAL A 28 15.78 0.59 -3.16
N LEU A 29 14.96 0.65 -2.10
CA LEU A 29 15.43 0.96 -0.75
C LEU A 29 16.48 -0.04 -0.26
N GLY A 30 16.30 -1.33 -0.53
CA GLY A 30 17.27 -2.36 -0.18
C GLY A 30 18.57 -2.23 -0.98
N VAL A 31 18.48 -1.98 -2.29
CA VAL A 31 19.67 -1.79 -3.15
C VAL A 31 20.42 -0.51 -2.78
N GLU A 32 19.72 0.59 -2.54
CA GLU A 32 20.29 1.87 -2.09
C GLU A 32 21.03 1.71 -0.76
N LYS A 33 20.47 0.94 0.18
CA LYS A 33 21.12 0.62 1.46
C LYS A 33 22.41 -0.17 1.26
N LEU A 34 22.44 -1.17 0.38
CA LEU A 34 23.67 -1.91 0.03
C LEU A 34 24.70 -1.01 -0.64
N ALA A 35 24.28 -0.10 -1.48
CA ALA A 35 25.15 0.85 -2.20
C ALA A 35 25.61 2.02 -1.32
N ASN A 36 25.06 2.16 -0.09
CA ASN A 36 25.25 3.33 0.78
C ASN A 36 24.92 4.65 0.07
N VAL A 37 23.80 4.67 -0.66
CA VAL A 37 23.30 5.81 -1.42
C VAL A 37 21.95 6.22 -0.89
N GLN A 38 21.70 7.51 -0.74
CA GLN A 38 20.42 8.06 -0.35
C GLN A 38 19.79 8.84 -1.52
N ALA A 39 18.53 8.57 -1.81
CA ALA A 39 17.77 9.33 -2.80
C ALA A 39 17.51 10.77 -2.30
N PRO A 40 17.43 11.76 -3.21
CA PRO A 40 17.19 13.16 -2.85
C PRO A 40 15.83 13.35 -2.13
N PRO A 41 15.68 14.38 -1.26
CA PRO A 41 14.44 14.62 -0.51
C PRO A 41 13.20 14.75 -1.39
N ARG A 42 13.30 15.43 -2.55
CA ARG A 42 12.18 15.51 -3.51
C ARG A 42 11.75 14.12 -4.02
N ALA A 43 12.72 13.28 -4.35
CA ALA A 43 12.43 11.90 -4.78
C ALA A 43 11.78 11.08 -3.68
N GLN A 44 12.20 11.25 -2.42
CA GLN A 44 11.60 10.59 -1.26
C GLN A 44 10.13 10.98 -1.08
N ALA A 45 9.81 12.28 -1.18
CA ALA A 45 8.43 12.77 -1.12
C ALA A 45 7.56 12.24 -2.28
N ILE A 46 8.10 12.17 -3.51
CA ILE A 46 7.37 11.61 -4.65
C ILE A 46 7.13 10.11 -4.48
N ARG A 47 8.09 9.36 -3.93
CA ARG A 47 7.91 7.94 -3.61
C ARG A 47 6.74 7.72 -2.66
N GLU A 48 6.65 8.52 -1.62
CA GLU A 48 5.54 8.46 -0.67
C GLU A 48 4.22 8.85 -1.34
N LEU A 49 4.18 9.93 -2.10
CA LEU A 49 2.98 10.37 -2.82
C LEU A 49 2.41 9.26 -3.70
N VAL A 50 3.26 8.63 -4.51
CA VAL A 50 2.81 7.53 -5.40
C VAL A 50 2.39 6.31 -4.58
N ALA A 51 3.05 6.02 -3.45
CA ALA A 51 2.67 4.93 -2.56
C ALA A 51 1.29 5.16 -1.92
N GLU A 52 0.97 6.40 -1.53
CA GLU A 52 -0.34 6.71 -0.97
C GLU A 52 -1.44 6.74 -2.03
N LEU A 53 -1.18 7.21 -3.25
CA LEU A 53 -2.11 7.05 -4.38
C LEU A 53 -2.36 5.56 -4.70
N GLU A 54 -1.33 4.72 -4.66
CA GLU A 54 -1.46 3.28 -4.81
C GLU A 54 -2.28 2.66 -3.68
N ARG A 55 -2.14 3.14 -2.44
CA ARG A 55 -2.95 2.71 -1.30
C ARG A 55 -4.42 3.08 -1.49
N ILE A 56 -4.71 4.29 -1.95
CA ILE A 56 -6.06 4.75 -2.26
C ILE A 56 -6.72 3.81 -3.28
N HIS A 57 -6.08 3.62 -4.42
CA HIS A 57 -6.61 2.76 -5.47
C HIS A 57 -6.82 1.31 -4.98
N SER A 58 -5.91 0.80 -4.17
CA SER A 58 -5.95 -0.57 -3.65
C SER A 58 -7.07 -0.76 -2.62
N HIS A 59 -7.28 0.20 -1.72
CA HIS A 59 -8.34 0.12 -0.71
C HIS A 59 -9.73 0.27 -1.33
N ILE A 60 -9.90 1.15 -2.31
CA ILE A 60 -11.17 1.29 -3.04
C ILE A 60 -11.46 0.01 -3.85
N LEU A 61 -10.45 -0.61 -4.47
CA LEU A 61 -10.61 -1.90 -5.15
C LEU A 61 -11.07 -2.98 -4.17
N TRP A 62 -10.38 -3.10 -3.03
CA TRP A 62 -10.72 -4.11 -2.01
C TRP A 62 -12.14 -3.91 -1.49
N LEU A 63 -12.54 -2.65 -1.19
CA LEU A 63 -13.89 -2.29 -0.78
C LEU A 63 -14.92 -2.80 -1.78
N GLY A 64 -14.72 -2.55 -3.07
CA GLY A 64 -15.65 -2.97 -4.11
C GLY A 64 -15.73 -4.48 -4.25
N VAL A 65 -14.59 -5.17 -4.32
CA VAL A 65 -14.56 -6.64 -4.45
C VAL A 65 -15.21 -7.31 -3.24
N ALA A 66 -14.86 -6.89 -2.02
CA ALA A 66 -15.46 -7.46 -0.81
C ALA A 66 -16.97 -7.16 -0.72
N ALA A 67 -17.42 -5.99 -1.19
CA ALA A 67 -18.84 -5.68 -1.29
C ALA A 67 -19.57 -6.61 -2.29
N HIS A 68 -18.98 -6.85 -3.46
CA HIS A 68 -19.51 -7.78 -4.46
C HIS A 68 -19.66 -9.21 -3.89
N GLU A 69 -18.63 -9.70 -3.22
CA GLU A 69 -18.67 -11.02 -2.55
C GLU A 69 -19.74 -11.08 -1.44
N GLY A 70 -20.05 -9.93 -0.85
CA GLY A 70 -21.18 -9.79 0.11
C GLY A 70 -22.57 -9.70 -0.53
N GLY A 71 -22.65 -9.55 -1.87
CA GLY A 71 -23.90 -9.36 -2.60
C GLY A 71 -24.29 -7.89 -2.83
N PHE A 72 -23.36 -6.93 -2.64
CA PHE A 72 -23.60 -5.49 -2.80
C PHE A 72 -23.06 -4.96 -4.11
N ASP A 73 -23.60 -5.39 -5.26
CA ASP A 73 -23.13 -5.03 -6.60
C ASP A 73 -23.16 -3.52 -6.85
N THR A 74 -24.14 -2.80 -6.32
CA THR A 74 -24.21 -1.34 -6.47
C THR A 74 -23.00 -0.65 -5.82
N LEU A 75 -22.60 -1.08 -4.63
CA LEU A 75 -21.41 -0.54 -3.95
C LEU A 75 -20.12 -0.90 -4.70
N PHE A 76 -20.03 -2.12 -5.25
CA PHE A 76 -18.97 -2.52 -6.16
C PHE A 76 -18.87 -1.58 -7.38
N MET A 77 -19.97 -1.37 -8.10
CA MET A 77 -19.98 -0.53 -9.29
C MET A 77 -19.60 0.93 -8.99
N PHE A 78 -20.06 1.48 -7.87
CA PHE A 78 -19.71 2.84 -7.46
C PHE A 78 -18.24 2.95 -7.08
N SER A 79 -17.72 2.04 -6.28
CA SER A 79 -16.31 2.07 -5.87
C SER A 79 -15.38 1.92 -7.07
N TRP A 80 -15.70 1.06 -8.04
CA TRP A 80 -14.89 0.88 -9.25
C TRP A 80 -14.94 2.10 -10.17
N ARG A 81 -16.11 2.73 -10.33
CA ARG A 81 -16.22 4.00 -11.03
C ARG A 81 -15.37 5.09 -10.38
N ASP A 82 -15.47 5.24 -9.06
CA ASP A 82 -14.78 6.31 -8.35
C ASP A 82 -13.27 6.05 -8.26
N ARG A 83 -12.86 4.76 -8.28
CA ARG A 83 -11.46 4.35 -8.39
C ARG A 83 -10.78 4.87 -9.67
N GLU A 84 -11.52 5.03 -10.77
CA GLU A 84 -10.95 5.57 -12.01
C GLU A 84 -10.29 6.93 -11.79
N THR A 85 -10.82 7.77 -10.90
CA THR A 85 -10.19 9.06 -10.59
C THR A 85 -8.74 8.91 -10.13
N VAL A 86 -8.43 8.00 -9.21
CA VAL A 86 -7.05 7.79 -8.77
C VAL A 86 -6.19 7.10 -9.82
N MET A 87 -6.79 6.26 -10.66
CA MET A 87 -6.09 5.62 -11.78
C MET A 87 -5.66 6.64 -12.83
N ASP A 88 -6.50 7.62 -13.14
CA ASP A 88 -6.21 8.72 -14.07
C ASP A 88 -5.13 9.66 -13.49
N LEU A 89 -5.15 9.92 -12.18
CA LEU A 89 -4.10 10.68 -11.51
C LEU A 89 -2.74 9.97 -11.58
N LEU A 90 -2.71 8.66 -11.35
CA LEU A 90 -1.49 7.84 -11.48
C LEU A 90 -0.95 7.83 -12.91
N GLU A 91 -1.84 7.74 -13.90
CA GLU A 91 -1.49 7.84 -15.33
C GLU A 91 -0.94 9.22 -15.67
N THR A 92 -1.56 10.29 -15.19
CA THR A 92 -1.10 11.67 -15.40
C THR A 92 0.32 11.91 -14.88
N ILE A 93 0.67 11.28 -13.74
CA ILE A 93 2.01 11.41 -13.12
C ILE A 93 3.03 10.51 -13.82
N SER A 94 2.67 9.27 -14.09
CA SER A 94 3.64 8.22 -14.47
C SER A 94 3.56 7.77 -15.92
N GLY A 95 2.47 8.09 -16.62
CA GLY A 95 2.16 7.60 -17.96
C GLY A 95 1.57 6.18 -17.97
N ASN A 96 1.26 5.59 -16.81
CA ASN A 96 0.68 4.26 -16.70
C ASN A 96 -0.28 4.14 -15.52
N ARG A 97 -1.36 3.39 -15.70
CA ARG A 97 -2.43 3.23 -14.71
C ARG A 97 -2.11 2.23 -13.61
N VAL A 98 -1.19 1.28 -13.84
CA VAL A 98 -0.94 0.12 -12.95
C VAL A 98 0.54 -0.07 -12.62
N ASN A 99 1.41 -0.19 -13.63
CA ASN A 99 2.84 -0.37 -13.43
C ASN A 99 3.52 0.99 -13.70
N TYR A 100 3.58 1.81 -12.68
CA TYR A 100 3.94 3.23 -12.79
C TYR A 100 5.39 3.45 -13.19
N SER A 101 6.28 2.49 -12.89
CA SER A 101 7.73 2.60 -13.10
C SER A 101 8.30 3.92 -12.57
N ALA A 102 7.73 4.47 -11.51
CA ALA A 102 8.13 5.74 -10.94
C ALA A 102 9.51 5.65 -10.27
N ASN A 103 9.78 4.54 -9.59
CA ASN A 103 11.06 4.30 -8.91
C ASN A 103 12.18 3.99 -9.88
N VAL A 104 13.35 4.57 -9.62
CA VAL A 104 14.64 4.16 -10.19
C VAL A 104 15.64 3.99 -9.05
N LEU A 105 16.73 3.29 -9.31
CA LEU A 105 17.84 3.19 -8.35
C LEU A 105 18.45 4.57 -8.13
N GLY A 106 18.43 5.03 -6.88
CA GLY A 106 18.90 6.36 -6.50
C GLY A 106 17.85 7.46 -6.58
N GLY A 107 16.56 7.15 -6.82
CA GLY A 107 15.51 8.18 -6.85
C GLY A 107 14.24 7.80 -7.61
N VAL A 108 13.68 8.75 -8.34
CA VAL A 108 12.49 8.62 -9.18
C VAL A 108 12.72 9.20 -10.57
N LYS A 109 12.02 8.69 -11.60
CA LYS A 109 12.09 9.22 -12.97
C LYS A 109 10.94 10.15 -13.32
N VAL A 110 9.97 10.31 -12.43
CA VAL A 110 8.80 11.17 -12.61
C VAL A 110 8.92 12.38 -11.71
N ASP A 111 8.44 13.53 -12.17
CA ASP A 111 8.30 14.75 -11.39
C ASP A 111 6.84 15.20 -11.39
N ILE A 112 6.53 16.18 -10.55
CA ILE A 112 5.17 16.72 -10.38
C ILE A 112 5.21 18.21 -10.61
N ASN A 113 4.48 18.67 -11.64
CA ASN A 113 4.31 20.08 -11.97
C ASN A 113 3.05 20.67 -11.31
N GLU A 114 2.89 21.99 -11.36
CA GLU A 114 1.79 22.70 -10.70
C GLU A 114 0.39 22.26 -11.21
N ARG A 115 0.25 21.98 -12.51
CA ARG A 115 -1.02 21.47 -13.06
C ARG A 115 -1.38 20.12 -12.44
N GLN A 116 -0.42 19.21 -12.31
CA GLN A 116 -0.62 17.90 -11.69
C GLN A 116 -0.94 18.01 -10.19
N LYS A 117 -0.35 18.99 -9.49
CA LYS A 117 -0.72 19.30 -8.09
C LYS A 117 -2.19 19.68 -7.97
N ASP A 118 -2.68 20.59 -8.83
CA ASP A 118 -4.07 21.00 -8.84
C ASP A 118 -5.04 19.85 -9.16
N GLU A 119 -4.64 18.96 -10.08
CA GLU A 119 -5.40 17.76 -10.43
C GLU A 119 -5.46 16.79 -9.25
N LEU A 120 -4.34 16.58 -8.55
CA LEU A 120 -4.28 15.77 -7.34
C LEU A 120 -5.22 16.29 -6.24
N LEU A 121 -5.17 17.59 -5.94
CA LEU A 121 -6.01 18.18 -4.89
C LEU A 121 -7.50 18.03 -5.20
N ARG A 122 -7.93 18.33 -6.45
CA ARG A 122 -9.31 18.11 -6.88
C ARG A 122 -9.73 16.65 -6.81
N GLY A 123 -8.84 15.74 -7.19
CA GLY A 123 -9.09 14.29 -7.09
C GLY A 123 -9.28 13.84 -5.65
N MET A 124 -8.46 14.36 -4.72
CA MET A 124 -8.60 14.05 -3.29
C MET A 124 -9.93 14.56 -2.73
N ASP A 125 -10.36 15.76 -3.10
CA ASP A 125 -11.64 16.32 -2.65
C ASP A 125 -12.83 15.47 -3.13
N PHE A 126 -12.84 15.09 -4.39
CA PHE A 126 -13.87 14.21 -4.97
C PHE A 126 -13.88 12.83 -4.26
N LEU A 127 -12.74 12.19 -4.16
CA LEU A 127 -12.63 10.85 -3.55
C LEU A 127 -12.99 10.87 -2.06
N GLU A 128 -12.65 11.93 -1.34
CA GLU A 128 -12.99 12.08 0.08
C GLU A 128 -14.51 12.18 0.28
N GLU A 129 -15.21 12.95 -0.57
CA GLU A 129 -16.67 13.01 -0.54
C GLU A 129 -17.30 11.63 -0.77
N ARG A 130 -16.80 10.88 -1.77
CA ARG A 130 -17.29 9.53 -2.08
C ARG A 130 -16.99 8.56 -0.93
N THR A 131 -15.84 8.68 -0.31
CA THR A 131 -15.43 7.82 0.81
C THR A 131 -16.29 8.04 2.06
N ARG A 132 -16.78 9.28 2.31
CA ARG A 132 -17.77 9.53 3.37
C ARG A 132 -19.06 8.76 3.13
N HIS A 133 -19.53 8.70 1.87
CA HIS A 133 -20.69 7.88 1.52
C HIS A 133 -20.42 6.38 1.78
N TYR A 134 -19.25 5.86 1.40
CA TYR A 134 -18.89 4.46 1.65
C TYR A 134 -18.83 4.16 3.14
N LEU A 135 -18.24 5.05 3.94
CA LEU A 135 -18.21 4.88 5.39
C LEU A 135 -19.63 4.77 5.95
N LYS A 136 -20.54 5.64 5.52
CA LYS A 136 -21.95 5.62 5.95
C LYS A 136 -22.63 4.29 5.60
N VAL A 137 -22.48 3.80 4.38
CA VAL A 137 -23.07 2.50 3.98
C VAL A 137 -22.51 1.38 4.87
N VAL A 138 -21.21 1.30 5.08
CA VAL A 138 -20.56 0.22 5.84
C VAL A 138 -20.95 0.23 7.32
N THR A 139 -21.27 1.40 7.89
CA THR A 139 -21.55 1.54 9.33
C THR A 139 -23.03 1.68 9.68
N GLU A 140 -23.90 1.99 8.70
CA GLU A 140 -25.32 2.29 8.98
C GLU A 140 -26.31 1.40 8.21
N ASP A 141 -25.91 0.70 7.13
CA ASP A 141 -26.81 -0.16 6.38
C ASP A 141 -26.98 -1.52 7.10
N ASP A 142 -28.19 -1.80 7.56
CA ASP A 142 -28.51 -3.01 8.32
C ASP A 142 -28.21 -4.30 7.55
N THR A 143 -28.39 -4.30 6.22
CA THR A 143 -28.14 -5.48 5.39
C THR A 143 -26.63 -5.72 5.28
N PHE A 144 -25.85 -4.65 5.08
CA PHE A 144 -24.39 -4.72 5.07
C PHE A 144 -23.83 -5.18 6.42
N LEU A 145 -24.33 -4.62 7.52
CA LEU A 145 -23.95 -4.99 8.88
C LEU A 145 -24.32 -6.43 9.19
N GLY A 146 -25.46 -6.93 8.70
CA GLY A 146 -25.85 -8.32 8.81
C GLY A 146 -24.90 -9.31 8.11
N ARG A 147 -24.10 -8.84 7.15
CA ARG A 147 -23.08 -9.62 6.41
C ARG A 147 -21.65 -9.44 6.91
N THR A 148 -21.40 -8.49 7.81
CA THR A 148 -20.02 -8.12 8.20
C THR A 148 -19.78 -8.16 9.70
N ARG A 149 -20.80 -7.79 10.51
CA ARG A 149 -20.69 -7.71 11.96
C ARG A 149 -20.63 -9.10 12.60
N ASN A 150 -19.65 -9.30 13.48
CA ASN A 150 -19.36 -10.58 14.15
C ASN A 150 -18.99 -11.73 13.18
N ILE A 151 -18.65 -11.44 11.93
CA ILE A 151 -18.18 -12.44 10.97
C ILE A 151 -16.66 -12.34 10.82
N GLY A 152 -16.00 -13.50 10.80
CA GLY A 152 -14.54 -13.57 10.65
C GLY A 152 -13.79 -12.93 11.82
N MET A 153 -14.30 -13.10 13.04
CA MET A 153 -13.70 -12.54 14.26
C MET A 153 -12.27 -13.01 14.47
N MET A 154 -11.39 -12.07 14.83
CA MET A 154 -10.02 -12.33 15.26
C MET A 154 -9.71 -11.41 16.44
N THR A 155 -9.46 -11.99 17.60
CA THR A 155 -9.11 -11.23 18.80
C THR A 155 -7.71 -10.61 18.69
N PHE A 156 -7.40 -9.67 19.57
CA PHE A 156 -6.06 -9.05 19.67
C PHE A 156 -4.98 -10.12 19.93
N GLU A 157 -5.25 -11.06 20.83
CA GLU A 157 -4.36 -12.17 21.20
C GLU A 157 -4.10 -13.10 20.01
N GLU A 158 -5.14 -13.45 19.26
CA GLU A 158 -5.03 -14.27 18.06
C GLU A 158 -4.25 -13.53 16.96
N ALA A 159 -4.58 -12.26 16.72
CA ALA A 159 -3.86 -11.42 15.76
C ALA A 159 -2.36 -11.33 16.08
N THR A 160 -2.02 -11.19 17.36
CA THR A 160 -0.64 -11.17 17.85
C THR A 160 0.03 -12.53 17.66
N ARG A 161 -0.62 -13.61 18.08
CA ARG A 161 -0.10 -14.98 17.99
C ARG A 161 0.13 -15.44 16.54
N LEU A 162 -0.78 -15.06 15.65
CA LEU A 162 -0.70 -15.43 14.22
C LEU A 162 0.18 -14.49 13.40
N GLY A 163 0.68 -13.40 14.01
CA GLY A 163 1.48 -12.40 13.31
C GLY A 163 0.70 -11.66 12.21
N ALA A 164 -0.58 -11.37 12.47
CA ALA A 164 -1.41 -10.62 11.53
C ALA A 164 -0.85 -9.22 11.31
N ILE A 165 -0.84 -8.76 10.06
CA ILE A 165 -0.25 -7.49 9.66
C ILE A 165 -1.24 -6.65 8.86
N GLY A 166 -0.90 -5.36 8.72
CA GLY A 166 -1.68 -4.41 7.93
C GLY A 166 -3.09 -4.16 8.48
N PRO A 167 -4.03 -3.77 7.62
CA PRO A 167 -5.41 -3.47 8.03
C PRO A 167 -6.10 -4.64 8.75
N THR A 168 -5.74 -5.88 8.43
CA THR A 168 -6.29 -7.08 9.09
C THR A 168 -5.90 -7.12 10.56
N GLY A 169 -4.62 -6.90 10.89
CA GLY A 169 -4.16 -6.80 12.27
C GLY A 169 -4.66 -5.55 12.97
N ARG A 170 -4.68 -4.41 12.28
CA ARG A 170 -5.17 -3.12 12.82
C ARG A 170 -6.67 -3.16 13.14
N ALA A 171 -7.47 -3.95 12.42
CA ALA A 171 -8.88 -4.18 12.75
C ALA A 171 -9.08 -4.92 14.09
N SER A 172 -8.08 -5.67 14.54
CA SER A 172 -8.04 -6.36 15.85
C SER A 172 -7.27 -5.56 16.93
N GLY A 173 -6.96 -4.30 16.69
CA GLY A 173 -6.32 -3.40 17.66
C GLY A 173 -4.80 -3.38 17.66
N LEU A 174 -4.13 -4.06 16.73
CA LEU A 174 -2.66 -4.00 16.64
C LEU A 174 -2.20 -2.61 16.18
N LEU A 175 -1.36 -1.96 17.00
CA LEU A 175 -0.72 -0.68 16.69
C LEU A 175 0.62 -0.93 15.97
N ARG A 176 0.54 -1.48 14.75
CA ARG A 176 1.70 -1.81 13.93
C ARG A 176 1.53 -1.30 12.50
N ASP A 177 2.49 -0.49 12.07
CA ASP A 177 2.60 0.01 10.70
C ASP A 177 4.07 0.32 10.41
N VAL A 178 4.62 -0.22 9.33
CA VAL A 178 6.05 -0.05 9.01
C VAL A 178 6.40 1.41 8.75
N ARG A 179 5.45 2.22 8.24
CA ARG A 179 5.64 3.66 8.01
C ARG A 179 5.90 4.42 9.31
N MET A 180 5.40 3.90 10.44
CA MET A 180 5.61 4.45 11.78
C MET A 180 6.75 3.74 12.53
N ASP A 181 6.77 2.39 12.50
CA ASP A 181 7.73 1.58 13.28
C ASP A 181 9.17 1.70 12.74
N SER A 182 9.33 1.94 11.44
CA SER A 182 10.60 2.07 10.74
C SER A 182 10.43 2.97 9.50
N PRO A 183 10.27 4.29 9.68
CA PRO A 183 9.96 5.22 8.61
C PRO A 183 10.98 5.16 7.46
N TYR A 184 10.49 5.26 6.24
CA TYR A 184 11.26 5.18 5.01
C TYR A 184 10.71 6.19 3.99
N ALA A 185 11.41 6.41 2.88
CA ALA A 185 11.05 7.40 1.86
C ALA A 185 10.73 8.77 2.48
N GLY A 186 9.61 9.38 2.17
CA GLY A 186 9.17 10.66 2.70
C GLY A 186 8.49 10.60 4.07
N TYR A 187 8.14 9.41 4.60
CA TYR A 187 7.40 9.29 5.86
C TYR A 187 8.06 9.89 7.11
N PRO A 188 9.41 10.05 7.19
CA PRO A 188 10.00 10.87 8.25
C PRO A 188 9.57 12.33 8.25
N ASP A 189 9.32 12.90 7.05
CA ASP A 189 8.93 14.30 6.86
C ASP A 189 7.40 14.47 6.85
N PHE A 190 6.66 13.44 6.39
CA PHE A 190 5.19 13.40 6.29
C PHE A 190 4.65 12.18 7.06
N PRO A 191 4.63 12.23 8.39
CA PRO A 191 4.28 11.07 9.21
C PRO A 191 2.78 10.73 9.14
N ILE A 192 2.49 9.42 9.20
CA ILE A 192 1.13 8.89 9.24
C ILE A 192 0.49 9.03 10.63
N GLN A 193 -0.84 9.05 10.62
CA GLN A 193 -1.66 8.77 11.79
C GLN A 193 -2.23 7.36 11.68
N ILE A 194 -1.85 6.47 12.60
CA ILE A 194 -2.27 5.07 12.53
C ILE A 194 -3.77 4.93 12.81
N VAL A 195 -4.44 4.16 11.95
CA VAL A 195 -5.86 3.84 12.07
C VAL A 195 -6.03 2.44 12.62
N THR A 196 -6.83 2.27 13.68
CA THR A 196 -7.15 0.96 14.26
C THR A 196 -8.62 0.84 14.61
N ALA A 197 -9.09 -0.40 14.76
CA ALA A 197 -10.37 -0.78 15.34
C ALA A 197 -10.14 -1.93 16.33
N LYS A 198 -11.13 -2.27 17.14
CA LYS A 198 -10.99 -3.31 18.19
C LYS A 198 -11.90 -4.51 17.99
N ALA A 199 -12.91 -4.38 17.12
CA ALA A 199 -13.91 -5.43 16.96
C ALA A 199 -13.34 -6.71 16.33
N GLY A 200 -12.35 -6.60 15.43
CA GLY A 200 -11.67 -7.76 14.84
C GLY A 200 -12.48 -8.52 13.79
N ASP A 201 -13.68 -8.08 13.46
CA ASP A 201 -14.58 -8.67 12.48
C ASP A 201 -14.43 -8.05 11.08
N LEU A 202 -15.25 -8.46 10.13
CA LEU A 202 -15.25 -7.90 8.79
C LEU A 202 -15.65 -6.42 8.79
N GLU A 203 -16.64 -6.00 9.58
CA GLU A 203 -17.02 -4.58 9.71
C GLU A 203 -15.79 -3.75 10.09
N ALA A 204 -15.03 -4.16 11.10
CA ALA A 204 -13.81 -3.50 11.52
C ALA A 204 -12.75 -3.43 10.40
N ARG A 205 -12.61 -4.49 9.59
CA ARG A 205 -11.68 -4.52 8.46
C ARG A 205 -12.08 -3.56 7.35
N PHE A 206 -13.38 -3.37 7.09
CA PHE A 206 -13.89 -2.33 6.18
C PHE A 206 -13.63 -0.94 6.74
N VAL A 207 -14.00 -0.70 8.00
CA VAL A 207 -13.86 0.60 8.65
C VAL A 207 -12.39 1.07 8.70
N VAL A 208 -11.46 0.18 9.02
CA VAL A 208 -10.02 0.51 9.04
C VAL A 208 -9.55 0.96 7.66
N ARG A 209 -9.85 0.19 6.60
CA ARG A 209 -9.42 0.56 5.24
C ARG A 209 -10.05 1.86 4.74
N ILE A 210 -11.32 2.08 5.04
CA ILE A 210 -12.00 3.34 4.68
C ILE A 210 -11.40 4.53 5.43
N LYS A 211 -11.06 4.36 6.71
CA LYS A 211 -10.41 5.43 7.49
C LYS A 211 -8.97 5.66 7.05
N GLU A 212 -8.25 4.63 6.61
CA GLU A 212 -6.92 4.77 6.00
C GLU A 212 -6.97 5.55 4.67
N LEU A 213 -8.09 5.53 3.93
CA LEU A 213 -8.28 6.40 2.76
C LEU A 213 -8.23 7.88 3.15
N PHE A 214 -8.92 8.29 4.23
CA PHE A 214 -8.87 9.69 4.70
C PHE A 214 -7.45 10.09 5.09
N GLU A 215 -6.71 9.20 5.72
CA GLU A 215 -5.31 9.46 6.06
C GLU A 215 -4.44 9.61 4.80
N SER A 216 -4.63 8.75 3.80
CA SER A 216 -3.92 8.88 2.52
C SER A 216 -4.28 10.19 1.80
N TYR A 217 -5.55 10.64 1.83
CA TYR A 217 -5.95 11.94 1.27
C TYR A 217 -5.26 13.11 1.98
N ARG A 218 -5.16 13.04 3.31
CA ARG A 218 -4.44 14.05 4.11
C ARG A 218 -2.97 14.11 3.70
N LEU A 219 -2.31 12.96 3.63
CA LEU A 219 -0.89 12.85 3.25
C LEU A 219 -0.64 13.36 1.84
N VAL A 220 -1.46 12.99 0.86
CA VAL A 220 -1.34 13.49 -0.52
C VAL A 220 -1.42 15.00 -0.55
N ARG A 221 -2.38 15.63 0.15
CA ARG A 221 -2.50 17.09 0.21
C ARG A 221 -1.27 17.72 0.87
N GLU A 222 -0.82 17.17 2.00
CA GLU A 222 0.34 17.69 2.71
C GLU A 222 1.63 17.60 1.88
N ILE A 223 1.86 16.48 1.19
CA ILE A 223 3.01 16.31 0.31
C ILE A 223 2.94 17.28 -0.86
N VAL A 224 1.79 17.41 -1.52
CA VAL A 224 1.60 18.35 -2.66
C VAL A 224 1.90 19.77 -2.26
N GLU A 225 1.47 20.19 -1.05
CA GLU A 225 1.72 21.54 -0.52
C GLU A 225 3.18 21.79 -0.17
N LYS A 226 3.85 20.80 0.45
CA LYS A 226 5.16 20.96 1.08
C LYS A 226 6.31 20.26 0.35
N ILE A 227 6.05 19.67 -0.84
CA ILE A 227 7.07 18.92 -1.58
C ILE A 227 8.34 19.76 -1.79
N PRO A 228 9.51 19.28 -1.34
CA PRO A 228 10.74 20.06 -1.47
C PRO A 228 11.15 20.22 -2.94
N SER A 229 11.85 21.32 -3.26
CA SER A 229 12.55 21.47 -4.52
C SER A 229 13.85 20.66 -4.52
N GLY A 230 14.38 20.33 -5.69
CA GLY A 230 15.69 19.68 -5.82
C GLY A 230 15.70 18.56 -6.85
N ASP A 231 16.77 17.79 -6.83
CA ASP A 231 17.02 16.70 -7.76
C ASP A 231 16.06 15.52 -7.56
N LEU A 232 15.84 14.77 -8.64
CA LEU A 232 15.01 13.56 -8.64
C LEU A 232 15.82 12.28 -8.46
N THR A 233 17.13 12.34 -8.74
CA THR A 233 17.99 11.16 -8.71
C THR A 233 19.37 11.49 -8.21
N THR A 234 20.00 10.50 -7.60
CA THR A 234 21.41 10.49 -7.25
C THR A 234 22.12 9.34 -7.98
N LYS A 235 23.40 9.48 -8.27
CA LYS A 235 24.15 8.41 -8.97
C LYS A 235 24.34 7.21 -8.06
N ILE A 236 24.04 6.03 -8.58
CA ILE A 236 24.29 4.74 -7.92
C ILE A 236 25.30 3.93 -8.75
N PRO A 237 26.23 3.17 -8.12
CA PRO A 237 27.18 2.35 -8.85
C PRO A 237 26.43 1.23 -9.60
N ARG A 238 26.90 0.89 -10.81
CA ARG A 238 26.34 -0.21 -11.61
C ARG A 238 26.56 -1.59 -10.94
N ARG A 239 27.67 -1.75 -10.23
CA ARG A 239 27.98 -2.93 -9.40
C ARG A 239 27.67 -2.57 -7.97
N ILE A 240 26.77 -3.30 -7.36
CA ILE A 240 26.38 -3.09 -5.96
C ILE A 240 27.36 -3.84 -5.07
N PRO A 241 27.93 -3.19 -4.03
CA PRO A 241 28.87 -3.82 -3.14
C PRO A 241 28.38 -5.17 -2.58
N GLU A 242 29.30 -6.09 -2.31
CA GLU A 242 28.98 -7.35 -1.66
C GLU A 242 28.36 -7.11 -0.29
N GLY A 243 27.30 -7.87 0.02
CA GLY A 243 26.60 -7.78 1.28
C GLY A 243 25.15 -8.26 1.17
N GLU A 244 24.47 -8.21 2.29
CA GLU A 244 23.06 -8.57 2.37
C GLU A 244 22.28 -7.53 3.17
N THR A 245 21.01 -7.39 2.87
CA THR A 245 20.14 -6.44 3.54
C THR A 245 18.69 -6.89 3.53
N VAL A 246 17.94 -6.28 4.44
CA VAL A 246 16.49 -6.36 4.51
C VAL A 246 15.92 -4.97 4.31
N SER A 247 14.89 -4.88 3.48
CA SER A 247 14.02 -3.71 3.39
C SER A 247 12.58 -4.09 3.71
N ARG A 248 11.87 -3.20 4.38
CA ARG A 248 10.46 -3.36 4.75
C ARG A 248 9.71 -2.10 4.37
N VAL A 249 8.52 -2.28 3.83
CA VAL A 249 7.60 -1.18 3.51
C VAL A 249 6.17 -1.61 3.86
N GLU A 250 5.29 -0.66 4.11
CA GLU A 250 3.88 -0.93 4.34
C GLU A 250 3.11 -0.88 3.02
N ALA A 251 2.88 -2.04 2.43
CA ALA A 251 1.96 -2.16 1.30
C ALA A 251 0.50 -1.97 1.77
N PRO A 252 -0.47 -1.72 0.86
CA PRO A 252 -1.88 -1.56 1.25
C PRO A 252 -2.46 -2.72 2.08
N ARG A 253 -1.91 -3.92 1.95
CA ARG A 253 -2.33 -5.11 2.71
C ARG A 253 -1.49 -5.39 3.94
N GLY A 254 -0.45 -4.59 4.20
CA GLY A 254 0.45 -4.74 5.36
C GLY A 254 1.92 -4.81 4.99
N GLU A 255 2.74 -5.23 5.92
CA GLU A 255 4.19 -5.29 5.78
C GLU A 255 4.62 -6.15 4.59
N LEU A 256 5.34 -5.54 3.67
CA LEU A 256 6.05 -6.18 2.57
C LEU A 256 7.54 -6.23 2.92
N PHE A 257 8.14 -7.40 2.78
CA PHE A 257 9.51 -7.68 3.18
C PHE A 257 10.33 -8.17 1.99
N TYR A 258 11.51 -7.57 1.79
CA TYR A 258 12.51 -7.99 0.82
C TYR A 258 13.82 -8.33 1.51
N TYR A 259 14.37 -9.51 1.23
CA TYR A 259 15.75 -9.84 1.50
C TYR A 259 16.54 -9.80 0.20
N ILE A 260 17.65 -9.07 0.19
CA ILE A 260 18.48 -8.85 -1.00
C ILE A 260 19.92 -9.15 -0.63
N LYS A 261 20.58 -10.00 -1.45
CA LYS A 261 21.99 -10.32 -1.34
C LYS A 261 22.72 -9.97 -2.63
N SER A 262 23.86 -9.28 -2.49
CA SER A 262 24.78 -8.91 -3.57
C SER A 262 26.11 -9.61 -3.41
N ASN A 263 26.71 -10.04 -4.51
CA ASN A 263 28.06 -10.59 -4.59
C ASN A 263 29.07 -9.63 -5.26
N GLY A 264 28.78 -8.32 -5.26
CA GLY A 264 29.67 -7.32 -5.85
C GLY A 264 29.55 -7.15 -7.38
N THR A 265 28.54 -7.79 -7.99
CA THR A 265 28.33 -7.74 -9.45
C THR A 265 27.21 -6.77 -9.87
N ASP A 266 26.93 -6.70 -11.16
CA ASP A 266 25.80 -5.93 -11.72
C ASP A 266 24.45 -6.66 -11.65
N ARG A 267 24.40 -7.78 -10.91
CA ARG A 267 23.23 -8.64 -10.70
C ARG A 267 23.09 -9.05 -9.25
N PRO A 268 21.85 -9.21 -8.73
CA PRO A 268 21.67 -9.77 -7.40
C PRO A 268 22.04 -11.25 -7.36
N GLU A 269 22.67 -11.67 -6.27
CA GLU A 269 22.88 -13.09 -5.97
C GLU A 269 21.58 -13.75 -5.54
N ARG A 270 20.80 -13.03 -4.68
CA ARG A 270 19.51 -13.50 -4.20
C ARG A 270 18.55 -12.36 -3.91
N VAL A 271 17.29 -12.53 -4.33
CA VAL A 271 16.17 -11.68 -3.93
C VAL A 271 15.06 -12.61 -3.43
N LYS A 272 14.59 -12.38 -2.21
CA LYS A 272 13.42 -13.06 -1.64
C LYS A 272 12.36 -12.03 -1.27
N VAL A 273 11.12 -12.35 -1.61
CA VAL A 273 9.95 -11.51 -1.37
C VAL A 273 8.99 -12.24 -0.44
N ARG A 274 8.56 -11.59 0.63
CA ARG A 274 7.47 -12.04 1.47
C ARG A 274 6.35 -11.00 1.39
N THR A 275 5.27 -11.37 0.72
CA THR A 275 4.10 -10.51 0.57
C THR A 275 3.25 -10.47 1.84
N PRO A 276 2.49 -9.38 2.09
CA PRO A 276 1.61 -9.30 3.27
C PRO A 276 0.57 -10.40 3.32
N SER A 277 -0.04 -10.75 2.19
CA SER A 277 -1.06 -11.80 2.12
C SER A 277 -0.55 -13.15 2.62
N LEU A 278 0.73 -13.49 2.32
CA LEU A 278 1.32 -14.74 2.81
C LEU A 278 1.36 -14.81 4.35
N CYS A 279 1.60 -13.69 5.03
CA CYS A 279 1.55 -13.64 6.49
C CYS A 279 0.13 -13.80 7.04
N ASN A 280 -0.86 -13.18 6.36
CA ASN A 280 -2.24 -13.21 6.81
C ASN A 280 -2.98 -14.53 6.51
N TRP A 281 -2.40 -15.45 5.73
CA TRP A 281 -3.04 -16.75 5.43
C TRP A 281 -3.34 -17.56 6.70
N ALA A 282 -2.47 -17.51 7.70
CA ALA A 282 -2.68 -18.20 8.95
C ALA A 282 -3.94 -17.68 9.70
N SER A 283 -4.25 -16.39 9.59
CA SER A 283 -5.42 -15.80 10.23
C SER A 283 -6.73 -16.26 9.59
N VAL A 284 -6.73 -16.53 8.27
CA VAL A 284 -7.92 -17.02 7.55
C VAL A 284 -8.38 -18.35 8.12
N LEU A 285 -7.46 -19.28 8.38
CA LEU A 285 -7.81 -20.59 8.98
C LEU A 285 -8.54 -20.46 10.31
N THR A 286 -8.17 -19.47 11.12
CA THR A 286 -8.82 -19.21 12.42
C THR A 286 -10.16 -18.50 12.24
N THR A 287 -10.21 -17.47 11.40
CA THR A 287 -11.40 -16.62 11.24
C THR A 287 -12.49 -17.23 10.37
N ALA A 288 -12.18 -18.31 9.63
CA ALA A 288 -13.14 -19.01 8.78
C ALA A 288 -13.97 -20.07 9.52
N ILE A 289 -13.45 -20.63 10.61
CA ILE A 289 -14.11 -21.73 11.32
C ILE A 289 -15.42 -21.24 11.94
N GLY A 290 -16.50 -22.02 11.72
CA GLY A 290 -17.84 -21.73 12.23
C GLY A 290 -18.67 -20.78 11.37
N HIS A 291 -18.13 -20.27 10.25
CA HIS A 291 -18.85 -19.43 9.30
C HIS A 291 -19.37 -20.21 8.09
N LYS A 292 -20.29 -19.60 7.34
CA LYS A 292 -20.85 -20.20 6.13
C LYS A 292 -19.84 -20.13 4.97
N LEU A 293 -19.95 -21.05 4.03
CA LEU A 293 -19.11 -21.04 2.83
C LEU A 293 -19.21 -19.71 2.05
N ALA A 294 -20.40 -19.09 2.04
CA ALA A 294 -20.63 -17.79 1.42
C ALA A 294 -19.92 -16.60 2.12
N ASP A 295 -19.44 -16.76 3.33
CA ASP A 295 -18.71 -15.73 4.07
C ASP A 295 -17.20 -15.80 3.77
N MET A 296 -16.71 -16.93 3.26
CA MET A 296 -15.29 -17.18 3.02
C MET A 296 -14.62 -16.16 2.10
N PRO A 297 -15.21 -15.78 0.94
CA PRO A 297 -14.57 -14.79 0.05
C PRO A 297 -14.38 -13.42 0.72
N MET A 298 -15.30 -13.02 1.63
CA MET A 298 -15.17 -11.77 2.37
C MET A 298 -14.13 -11.86 3.51
N ILE A 299 -13.95 -13.05 4.10
CA ILE A 299 -12.97 -13.30 5.17
C ILE A 299 -11.55 -13.30 4.62
N LEU A 300 -11.36 -13.75 3.38
CA LEU A 300 -10.10 -13.76 2.65
C LEU A 300 -9.65 -12.34 2.25
#